data_85331db89960c2541c81f60c1c630945
#
_entry.id   85331db89960c2541c81f60c1c630945
#
_cell.length_a   1.000
_cell.length_b   1.000
_cell.length_c   1.000
_cell.angle_alpha   90.00
_cell.angle_beta   90.00
_cell.angle_gamma   90.00
#
_symmetry.space_group_name_H-M   'P 1'
#
loop_
_entity.id
_entity.type
_entity.pdbx_description
1 polymer ?
#
loop_
_entity_poly.entity_id
_entity_poly.type
_entity_poly.pdbx_seq_one_letter_code
_entity_poly.pdbx_strand_id
1 'polypeptide(L)'
;MRAVLTRREKLTLAIFAALALVLRAVALFRYRFDSDEQQHLHVTWGWTAGLVQYRDLFDNHAPLFHMLTAPLLALAGERSTVLLWMRIPMLALFAIVVWATYTIARRLYDERVATGAAVLLALFPPFFLKSLEFRNDNLWTALWMLAVVALMQRRMAVAGLLLGAALAVSLKTGLLVVALVAAAAIAMLFRKERMTEGALRALAGFVLVPAALAIFFAAVGAWDELLFCNFTFNGNFARTRPHLWIGRAAFPFMFAAVLWLAWRFRGTPDWWRYFFAVVIGVFTVTLAGFWPLISPRDFLPMMPLAAMFVSASLMRFANPMRAFAIAAIVCVVSLYHYADRFENNTDWHITMMDQVLRLSHPGEPLLDHKGETIYRRRPFYFAFEIATRTLMSRGIVRDTVAEDVVRTRTHVAQADGAMWPPRGRAFLNENFINMGRLRASGQWIAEDGTFTIAVPGEYVIVSEKGEARGVLDGAAYVGARELGPGAHRFVGVEKKVAVLWAPAFRRGHSPFHLRDLEF
;
A
#
# COMPACT_ATOMS: atom_id res chain seq x y z
N MET A 1 5.69 42.80 -12.05
CA MET A 1 5.15 42.92 -10.68
C MET A 1 4.56 41.56 -10.25
N ARG A 2 4.98 41.01 -9.11
CA ARG A 2 4.34 39.78 -8.57
C ARG A 2 2.98 40.17 -7.98
N ALA A 3 1.90 39.58 -8.46
CA ALA A 3 0.55 39.86 -7.97
C ALA A 3 0.45 39.47 -6.48
N VAL A 4 0.13 40.44 -5.64
CA VAL A 4 -0.14 40.24 -4.21
C VAL A 4 -1.61 39.88 -4.05
N LEU A 5 -1.92 38.88 -3.23
CA LEU A 5 -3.29 38.46 -2.94
C LEU A 5 -4.10 39.59 -2.26
N THR A 6 -5.26 39.91 -2.79
CA THR A 6 -6.22 40.79 -2.14
C THR A 6 -6.84 40.15 -0.91
N ARG A 7 -7.47 40.93 -0.02
CA ARG A 7 -8.15 40.40 1.18
C ARG A 7 -9.24 39.38 0.85
N ARG A 8 -10.01 39.59 -0.21
CA ARG A 8 -11.06 38.68 -0.68
C ARG A 8 -10.46 37.36 -1.18
N GLU A 9 -9.39 37.41 -1.95
CA GLU A 9 -8.69 36.21 -2.45
C GLU A 9 -8.10 35.39 -1.32
N LYS A 10 -7.43 36.04 -0.34
CA LYS A 10 -6.93 35.37 0.87
C LYS A 10 -8.04 34.66 1.63
N LEU A 11 -9.19 35.33 1.81
CA LEU A 11 -10.34 34.74 2.52
C LEU A 11 -10.88 33.52 1.76
N THR A 12 -11.09 33.62 0.45
CA THR A 12 -11.59 32.48 -0.35
C THR A 12 -10.64 31.29 -0.27
N LEU A 13 -9.35 31.50 -0.47
CA LEU A 13 -8.34 30.44 -0.39
C LEU A 13 -8.25 29.82 1.01
N ALA A 14 -8.33 30.65 2.06
CA ALA A 14 -8.31 30.20 3.45
C ALA A 14 -9.53 29.35 3.80
N ILE A 15 -10.73 29.70 3.32
CA ILE A 15 -11.96 28.90 3.52
C ILE A 15 -11.78 27.50 2.92
N PHE A 16 -11.32 27.39 1.67
CA PHE A 16 -11.11 26.09 1.03
C PHE A 16 -9.95 25.30 1.66
N ALA A 17 -8.90 25.96 2.12
CA ALA A 17 -7.82 25.32 2.86
C ALA A 17 -8.32 24.75 4.21
N ALA A 18 -9.09 25.55 4.96
CA ALA A 18 -9.70 25.08 6.21
C ALA A 18 -10.66 23.91 5.97
N LEU A 19 -11.50 23.98 4.92
CA LEU A 19 -12.37 22.89 4.53
C LEU A 19 -11.59 21.61 4.19
N ALA A 20 -10.48 21.73 3.43
CA ALA A 20 -9.61 20.59 3.13
C ALA A 20 -9.07 19.92 4.41
N LEU A 21 -8.65 20.72 5.39
CA LEU A 21 -8.14 20.20 6.68
C LEU A 21 -9.25 19.52 7.50
N VAL A 22 -10.44 20.11 7.56
CA VAL A 22 -11.60 19.50 8.26
C VAL A 22 -11.99 18.17 7.61
N LEU A 23 -12.16 18.15 6.29
CA LEU A 23 -12.50 16.94 5.55
C LEU A 23 -11.42 15.86 5.73
N ARG A 24 -10.14 16.26 5.75
CA ARG A 24 -9.04 15.32 5.97
C ARG A 24 -9.04 14.74 7.38
N ALA A 25 -9.34 15.54 8.40
CA ALA A 25 -9.50 15.05 9.77
C ALA A 25 -10.66 14.05 9.88
N VAL A 26 -11.78 14.30 9.21
CA VAL A 26 -12.91 13.36 9.16
C VAL A 26 -12.51 12.08 8.42
N ALA A 27 -11.88 12.20 7.24
CA ALA A 27 -11.47 11.05 6.45
C ALA A 27 -10.44 10.16 7.16
N LEU A 28 -9.57 10.72 7.98
CA LEU A 28 -8.58 9.97 8.75
C LEU A 28 -9.22 8.84 9.57
N PHE A 29 -10.38 9.11 10.17
CA PHE A 29 -11.07 8.18 11.07
C PHE A 29 -12.19 7.38 10.40
N ARG A 30 -12.67 7.80 9.22
CA ARG A 30 -13.85 7.22 8.59
C ARG A 30 -13.61 6.56 7.24
N TYR A 31 -12.60 7.05 6.48
CA TYR A 31 -12.33 6.49 5.18
C TYR A 31 -11.79 5.06 5.29
N ARG A 32 -12.35 4.14 4.49
CA ARG A 32 -11.98 2.73 4.47
C ARG A 32 -10.48 2.50 4.39
N PHE A 33 -10.03 1.41 4.96
CA PHE A 33 -8.66 0.95 4.76
C PHE A 33 -8.51 0.27 3.41
N ASP A 34 -7.41 0.57 2.72
CA ASP A 34 -7.01 -0.15 1.53
C ASP A 34 -6.24 -1.41 1.93
N SER A 35 -6.48 -2.52 1.24
CA SER A 35 -5.83 -3.80 1.55
C SER A 35 -4.30 -3.76 1.42
N ASP A 36 -3.75 -2.81 0.65
CA ASP A 36 -2.31 -2.62 0.58
C ASP A 36 -1.75 -1.87 1.80
N GLU A 37 -2.54 -1.04 2.51
CA GLU A 37 -2.11 -0.45 3.78
C GLU A 37 -1.75 -1.53 4.80
N GLN A 38 -2.58 -2.57 4.85
CA GLN A 38 -2.39 -3.72 5.73
C GLN A 38 -1.14 -4.50 5.35
N GLN A 39 -0.93 -4.77 4.05
CA GLN A 39 0.28 -5.41 3.53
C GLN A 39 1.54 -4.64 3.92
N HIS A 40 1.57 -3.33 3.65
CA HIS A 40 2.70 -2.49 4.04
C HIS A 40 2.93 -2.51 5.55
N LEU A 41 1.87 -2.51 6.33
CA LEU A 41 1.98 -2.53 7.79
C LEU A 41 2.47 -3.88 8.31
N HIS A 42 2.05 -5.00 7.70
CA HIS A 42 2.57 -6.34 8.00
C HIS A 42 4.08 -6.44 7.72
N VAL A 43 4.54 -5.92 6.58
CA VAL A 43 5.98 -5.89 6.27
C VAL A 43 6.74 -4.98 7.25
N THR A 44 6.14 -3.84 7.62
CA THR A 44 6.70 -2.94 8.66
C THR A 44 6.79 -3.65 10.02
N TRP A 45 5.75 -4.43 10.38
CA TRP A 45 5.77 -5.27 11.59
C TRP A 45 6.89 -6.31 11.54
N GLY A 46 7.13 -6.92 10.39
CA GLY A 46 8.24 -7.86 10.24
C GLY A 46 9.58 -7.28 10.71
N TRP A 47 9.87 -6.02 10.37
CA TRP A 47 11.07 -5.34 10.85
C TRP A 47 11.08 -5.17 12.38
N THR A 48 9.94 -4.91 13.01
CA THR A 48 9.86 -4.81 14.49
C THR A 48 9.99 -6.17 15.17
N ALA A 49 9.62 -7.24 14.47
CA ALA A 49 9.70 -8.63 14.92
C ALA A 49 11.08 -9.29 14.64
N GLY A 50 12.06 -8.53 14.12
CA GLY A 50 13.39 -9.04 13.78
C GLY A 50 13.43 -9.90 12.51
N LEU A 51 12.38 -9.84 11.67
CA LEU A 51 12.34 -10.54 10.39
C LEU A 51 12.98 -9.68 9.29
N VAL A 52 13.60 -10.33 8.32
CA VAL A 52 14.22 -9.68 7.17
C VAL A 52 13.24 -9.72 5.99
N GLN A 53 12.85 -8.54 5.51
CA GLN A 53 12.02 -8.41 4.30
C GLN A 53 12.65 -9.16 3.14
N TYR A 54 11.85 -9.78 2.33
CA TYR A 54 12.17 -10.69 1.21
C TYR A 54 12.57 -12.10 1.65
N ARG A 55 13.45 -12.27 2.62
CA ARG A 55 13.86 -13.60 3.10
C ARG A 55 12.78 -14.26 3.96
N ASP A 56 12.29 -13.55 4.96
CA ASP A 56 11.34 -14.09 5.95
C ASP A 56 9.89 -13.72 5.65
N LEU A 57 9.68 -12.64 4.88
CA LEU A 57 8.39 -12.10 4.47
C LEU A 57 8.45 -11.68 3.00
N PHE A 58 7.51 -12.17 2.20
CA PHE A 58 7.36 -11.71 0.82
C PHE A 58 6.89 -10.26 0.77
N ASP A 59 7.59 -9.48 -0.06
CA ASP A 59 7.11 -8.18 -0.51
C ASP A 59 7.74 -7.84 -1.86
N ASN A 60 6.96 -7.28 -2.77
CA ASN A 60 7.40 -6.88 -4.10
C ASN A 60 7.64 -5.36 -4.23
N HIS A 61 7.74 -4.67 -3.09
CA HIS A 61 8.08 -3.25 -3.00
C HIS A 61 9.48 -3.03 -2.44
N ALA A 62 10.08 -1.88 -2.75
CA ALA A 62 11.39 -1.49 -2.22
C ALA A 62 11.32 -1.19 -0.70
N PRO A 63 12.41 -1.40 0.08
CA PRO A 63 12.32 -1.65 1.53
C PRO A 63 12.29 -0.39 2.39
N LEU A 64 12.78 0.76 1.88
CA LEU A 64 13.08 1.93 2.72
C LEU A 64 11.87 2.46 3.49
N PHE A 65 10.66 2.42 2.90
CA PHE A 65 9.44 2.86 3.58
C PHE A 65 9.18 2.05 4.85
N HIS A 66 9.25 0.72 4.78
CA HIS A 66 9.01 -0.19 5.88
C HIS A 66 10.08 -0.04 6.97
N MET A 67 11.35 0.08 6.58
CA MET A 67 12.46 0.30 7.52
C MET A 67 12.30 1.61 8.30
N LEU A 68 11.90 2.71 7.62
CA LEU A 68 11.72 4.01 8.26
C LEU A 68 10.46 4.08 9.14
N THR A 69 9.43 3.31 8.84
CA THR A 69 8.17 3.31 9.59
C THR A 69 8.13 2.28 10.71
N ALA A 70 9.05 1.30 10.72
CA ALA A 70 9.13 0.28 11.78
C ALA A 70 9.27 0.87 13.20
N PRO A 71 10.12 1.87 13.47
CA PRO A 71 10.19 2.49 14.79
C PRO A 71 8.87 3.13 15.23
N LEU A 72 8.10 3.71 14.29
CA LEU A 72 6.81 4.32 14.58
C LEU A 72 5.78 3.25 14.95
N LEU A 73 5.79 2.10 14.26
CA LEU A 73 4.94 0.97 14.60
C LEU A 73 5.31 0.36 15.94
N ALA A 74 6.60 0.25 16.26
CA ALA A 74 7.06 -0.22 17.57
C ALA A 74 6.53 0.66 18.71
N LEU A 75 6.49 1.98 18.53
CA LEU A 75 5.90 2.93 19.47
C LEU A 75 4.37 2.80 19.56
N ALA A 76 3.70 2.51 18.44
CA ALA A 76 2.26 2.29 18.43
C ALA A 76 1.86 1.01 19.18
N GLY A 77 2.66 -0.04 19.10
CA GLY A 77 2.39 -1.35 19.72
C GLY A 77 1.23 -2.12 19.08
N GLU A 78 0.97 -3.36 19.55
CA GLU A 78 -0.14 -4.17 19.07
C GLU A 78 -1.49 -3.59 19.53
N ARG A 79 -2.34 -3.22 18.58
CA ARG A 79 -3.70 -2.70 18.80
C ARG A 79 -4.58 -2.88 17.57
N SER A 80 -5.88 -3.01 17.76
CA SER A 80 -6.84 -3.15 16.67
C SER A 80 -6.94 -1.90 15.78
N THR A 81 -6.70 -0.71 16.36
CA THR A 81 -6.77 0.60 15.67
C THR A 81 -5.44 1.03 15.02
N VAL A 82 -4.47 0.15 14.89
CA VAL A 82 -3.10 0.48 14.45
C VAL A 82 -3.06 1.22 13.11
N LEU A 83 -3.92 0.88 12.16
CA LEU A 83 -3.97 1.57 10.86
C LEU A 83 -4.33 3.06 11.00
N LEU A 84 -5.23 3.42 11.91
CA LEU A 84 -5.53 4.82 12.21
C LEU A 84 -4.28 5.56 12.72
N TRP A 85 -3.53 4.93 13.62
CA TRP A 85 -2.29 5.50 14.16
C TRP A 85 -1.21 5.66 13.10
N MET A 86 -1.07 4.69 12.22
CA MET A 86 -0.03 4.71 11.18
C MET A 86 -0.40 5.61 9.98
N ARG A 87 -1.64 6.07 9.85
CA ARG A 87 -2.02 7.17 8.94
C ARG A 87 -1.56 8.54 9.42
N ILE A 88 -1.29 8.74 10.73
CA ILE A 88 -0.84 10.03 11.26
C ILE A 88 0.48 10.50 10.62
N PRO A 89 1.55 9.68 10.52
CA PRO A 89 2.76 10.07 9.80
C PRO A 89 2.53 10.50 8.35
N MET A 90 1.49 9.98 7.68
CA MET A 90 1.16 10.37 6.31
C MET A 90 0.69 11.81 6.21
N LEU A 91 0.17 12.40 7.29
CA LEU A 91 -0.17 13.83 7.34
C LEU A 91 1.08 14.72 7.21
N ALA A 92 2.21 14.31 7.78
CA ALA A 92 3.47 15.03 7.62
C ALA A 92 3.97 14.97 6.16
N LEU A 93 3.88 13.80 5.53
CA LEU A 93 4.25 13.64 4.12
C LEU A 93 3.34 14.47 3.20
N PHE A 94 2.03 14.47 3.47
CA PHE A 94 1.08 15.33 2.77
C PHE A 94 1.46 16.82 2.91
N ALA A 95 1.76 17.29 4.12
CA ALA A 95 2.16 18.68 4.36
C ALA A 95 3.45 19.04 3.59
N ILE A 96 4.43 18.14 3.53
CA ILE A 96 5.66 18.31 2.74
C ILE A 96 5.32 18.46 1.25
N VAL A 97 4.45 17.64 0.70
CA VAL A 97 4.07 17.70 -0.72
C VAL A 97 3.33 19.02 -1.04
N VAL A 98 2.38 19.42 -0.19
CA VAL A 98 1.64 20.69 -0.35
C VAL A 98 2.59 21.88 -0.25
N TRP A 99 3.50 21.89 0.72
CA TRP A 99 4.54 22.92 0.87
C TRP A 99 5.47 22.99 -0.35
N ALA A 100 5.93 21.84 -0.83
CA ALA A 100 6.80 21.78 -2.01
C ALA A 100 6.06 22.30 -3.27
N THR A 101 4.79 21.92 -3.43
CA THR A 101 3.92 22.42 -4.52
C THR A 101 3.81 23.95 -4.49
N TYR A 102 3.51 24.51 -3.32
CA TYR A 102 3.47 25.96 -3.13
C TYR A 102 4.82 26.60 -3.49
N THR A 103 5.92 26.05 -2.98
CA THR A 103 7.28 26.58 -3.16
C THR A 103 7.68 26.61 -4.64
N ILE A 104 7.42 25.52 -5.37
CA ILE A 104 7.72 25.38 -6.80
C ILE A 104 6.83 26.33 -7.61
N ALA A 105 5.52 26.33 -7.34
CA ALA A 105 4.57 27.17 -8.05
C ALA A 105 4.86 28.66 -7.84
N ARG A 106 5.23 29.08 -6.62
CA ARG A 106 5.61 30.47 -6.32
C ARG A 106 6.87 30.92 -7.07
N ARG A 107 7.79 30.00 -7.34
CA ARG A 107 9.00 30.29 -8.11
C ARG A 107 8.71 30.41 -9.60
N LEU A 108 7.78 29.60 -10.13
CA LEU A 108 7.42 29.57 -11.55
C LEU A 108 6.37 30.59 -11.96
N TYR A 109 5.54 30.99 -11.03
CA TYR A 109 4.42 31.89 -11.22
C TYR A 109 4.44 32.99 -10.16
N ASP A 110 3.32 33.19 -9.49
CA ASP A 110 3.13 34.16 -8.42
C ASP A 110 2.50 33.52 -7.18
N GLU A 111 2.25 34.30 -6.15
CA GLU A 111 1.67 33.85 -4.90
C GLU A 111 0.23 33.35 -5.07
N ARG A 112 -0.54 33.95 -5.97
CA ARG A 112 -1.93 33.58 -6.27
C ARG A 112 -2.02 32.16 -6.86
N VAL A 113 -1.21 31.89 -7.88
CA VAL A 113 -1.12 30.57 -8.49
C VAL A 113 -0.60 29.54 -7.49
N ALA A 114 0.40 29.90 -6.70
CA ALA A 114 1.01 28.99 -5.74
C ALA A 114 0.03 28.54 -4.65
N THR A 115 -0.67 29.50 -4.04
CA THR A 115 -1.67 29.18 -3.01
C THR A 115 -2.85 28.41 -3.61
N GLY A 116 -3.33 28.82 -4.80
CA GLY A 116 -4.38 28.10 -5.51
C GLY A 116 -4.00 26.67 -5.84
N ALA A 117 -2.77 26.42 -6.30
CA ALA A 117 -2.27 25.06 -6.58
C ALA A 117 -2.22 24.17 -5.33
N ALA A 118 -1.72 24.72 -4.21
CA ALA A 118 -1.65 24.01 -2.94
C ALA A 118 -3.05 23.62 -2.43
N VAL A 119 -4.02 24.53 -2.49
CA VAL A 119 -5.40 24.28 -2.04
C VAL A 119 -6.13 23.31 -2.98
N LEU A 120 -6.01 23.47 -4.30
CA LEU A 120 -6.60 22.53 -5.25
C LEU A 120 -6.03 21.14 -5.10
N LEU A 121 -4.71 21.00 -4.95
CA LEU A 121 -4.09 19.70 -4.70
C LEU A 121 -4.63 19.08 -3.42
N ALA A 122 -4.75 19.85 -2.36
CA ALA A 122 -5.27 19.37 -1.07
C ALA A 122 -6.74 18.93 -1.12
N LEU A 123 -7.53 19.44 -2.08
CA LEU A 123 -8.92 19.05 -2.30
C LEU A 123 -9.11 18.02 -3.42
N PHE A 124 -8.10 17.80 -4.26
CA PHE A 124 -8.22 16.90 -5.41
C PHE A 124 -8.43 15.45 -4.96
N PRO A 125 -9.58 14.81 -5.28
CA PRO A 125 -9.98 13.55 -4.65
C PRO A 125 -8.94 12.43 -4.74
N PRO A 126 -8.32 12.13 -5.91
CA PRO A 126 -7.29 11.10 -5.99
C PRO A 126 -6.09 11.38 -5.08
N PHE A 127 -5.59 12.62 -5.02
CA PHE A 127 -4.49 12.99 -4.14
C PHE A 127 -4.92 13.00 -2.67
N PHE A 128 -6.08 13.59 -2.37
CA PHE A 128 -6.62 13.66 -1.02
C PHE A 128 -6.71 12.28 -0.37
N LEU A 129 -7.39 11.33 -1.04
CA LEU A 129 -7.66 10.00 -0.49
C LEU A 129 -6.39 9.15 -0.47
N LYS A 130 -5.62 9.12 -1.58
CA LYS A 130 -4.43 8.28 -1.67
C LYS A 130 -3.27 8.77 -0.80
N SER A 131 -3.18 10.06 -0.53
CA SER A 131 -2.18 10.61 0.40
C SER A 131 -2.54 10.41 1.89
N LEU A 132 -3.72 9.86 2.19
CA LEU A 132 -4.13 9.47 3.53
C LEU A 132 -3.67 8.04 3.89
N GLU A 133 -3.61 7.16 2.91
CA GLU A 133 -3.31 5.74 3.07
C GLU A 133 -1.88 5.51 3.59
N PHE A 134 -1.70 4.57 4.53
CA PHE A 134 -0.37 4.15 4.99
C PHE A 134 0.34 3.35 3.91
N ARG A 135 1.00 4.05 2.98
CA ARG A 135 1.61 3.46 1.79
C ARG A 135 2.93 4.14 1.42
N ASN A 136 3.80 3.36 0.80
CA ASN A 136 5.09 3.80 0.28
C ASN A 136 4.96 4.93 -0.76
N ASP A 137 3.86 4.98 -1.53
CA ASP A 137 3.62 6.00 -2.55
C ASP A 137 3.63 7.43 -1.98
N ASN A 138 3.27 7.61 -0.71
CA ASN A 138 3.28 8.91 -0.04
C ASN A 138 4.69 9.42 0.26
N LEU A 139 5.55 8.54 0.78
CA LEU A 139 6.97 8.87 0.98
C LEU A 139 7.68 9.08 -0.36
N TRP A 140 7.38 8.24 -1.35
CA TRP A 140 7.89 8.37 -2.70
C TRP A 140 7.57 9.74 -3.30
N THR A 141 6.31 10.18 -3.21
CA THR A 141 5.86 11.50 -3.69
C THR A 141 6.53 12.65 -2.95
N ALA A 142 6.66 12.54 -1.62
CA ALA A 142 7.33 13.57 -0.82
C ALA A 142 8.82 13.70 -1.19
N LEU A 143 9.54 12.59 -1.31
CA LEU A 143 10.95 12.59 -1.73
C LEU A 143 11.13 13.14 -3.15
N TRP A 144 10.25 12.77 -4.08
CA TRP A 144 10.22 13.33 -5.42
C TRP A 144 10.06 14.86 -5.41
N MET A 145 9.06 15.38 -4.70
CA MET A 145 8.80 16.80 -4.65
C MET A 145 9.94 17.59 -3.98
N LEU A 146 10.55 17.02 -2.94
CA LEU A 146 11.76 17.58 -2.33
C LEU A 146 12.95 17.56 -3.29
N ALA A 147 13.11 16.50 -4.09
CA ALA A 147 14.13 16.42 -5.12
C ALA A 147 13.95 17.50 -6.19
N VAL A 148 12.71 17.75 -6.61
CA VAL A 148 12.38 18.85 -7.54
C VAL A 148 12.72 20.21 -6.93
N VAL A 149 12.42 20.45 -5.66
CA VAL A 149 12.80 21.70 -4.96
C VAL A 149 14.32 21.84 -4.92
N ALA A 150 15.07 20.78 -4.58
CA ALA A 150 16.53 20.77 -4.55
C ALA A 150 17.14 21.02 -5.94
N LEU A 151 16.58 20.42 -6.99
CA LEU A 151 16.97 20.61 -8.38
C LEU A 151 16.81 22.08 -8.79
N MET A 152 15.67 22.69 -8.47
CA MET A 152 15.43 24.12 -8.76
C MET A 152 16.36 25.06 -7.97
N GLN A 153 16.84 24.62 -6.81
CA GLN A 153 17.83 25.33 -6.00
C GLN A 153 19.28 25.04 -6.44
N ARG A 154 19.49 24.26 -7.49
CA ARG A 154 20.80 23.79 -7.98
C ARG A 154 21.60 22.97 -6.95
N ARG A 155 20.93 22.36 -5.98
CA ARG A 155 21.53 21.46 -4.97
C ARG A 155 21.57 20.03 -5.51
N MET A 156 22.41 19.80 -6.52
CA MET A 156 22.38 18.57 -7.32
C MET A 156 22.65 17.30 -6.51
N ALA A 157 23.61 17.31 -5.59
CA ALA A 157 23.89 16.14 -4.73
C ALA A 157 22.67 15.78 -3.84
N VAL A 158 22.00 16.79 -3.28
CA VAL A 158 20.79 16.60 -2.47
C VAL A 158 19.64 16.07 -3.33
N ALA A 159 19.46 16.63 -4.53
CA ALA A 159 18.44 16.13 -5.46
C ALA A 159 18.70 14.67 -5.83
N GLY A 160 19.95 14.29 -6.09
CA GLY A 160 20.35 12.91 -6.31
C GLY A 160 20.06 12.02 -5.12
N LEU A 161 20.46 12.42 -3.91
CA LEU A 161 20.21 11.66 -2.68
C LEU A 161 18.71 11.39 -2.46
N LEU A 162 17.87 12.41 -2.65
CA LEU A 162 16.41 12.28 -2.53
C LEU A 162 15.81 11.36 -3.60
N LEU A 163 16.33 11.39 -4.84
CA LEU A 163 15.93 10.47 -5.90
C LEU A 163 16.41 9.03 -5.62
N GLY A 164 17.63 8.85 -5.08
CA GLY A 164 18.10 7.55 -4.64
C GLY A 164 17.27 6.97 -3.50
N ALA A 165 16.91 7.79 -2.53
CA ALA A 165 15.96 7.42 -1.48
C ALA A 165 14.57 7.11 -2.05
N ALA A 166 14.09 7.88 -3.03
CA ALA A 166 12.83 7.61 -3.71
C ALA A 166 12.86 6.26 -4.47
N LEU A 167 14.00 5.88 -5.10
CA LEU A 167 14.17 4.57 -5.72
C LEU A 167 14.13 3.45 -4.68
N ALA A 168 14.72 3.67 -3.53
CA ALA A 168 14.70 2.76 -2.40
C ALA A 168 13.29 2.63 -1.74
N VAL A 169 12.35 3.52 -2.07
CA VAL A 169 10.93 3.44 -1.68
C VAL A 169 10.07 2.84 -2.79
N SER A 170 10.36 3.16 -4.07
CA SER A 170 9.56 2.70 -5.21
C SER A 170 10.40 2.61 -6.47
N LEU A 171 10.41 1.43 -7.11
CA LEU A 171 11.08 1.19 -8.39
C LEU A 171 10.55 2.09 -9.52
N LYS A 172 9.32 2.61 -9.41
CA LYS A 172 8.75 3.60 -10.35
C LYS A 172 9.59 4.88 -10.46
N THR A 173 10.48 5.13 -9.49
CA THR A 173 11.47 6.21 -9.57
C THR A 173 12.36 6.12 -10.79
N GLY A 174 12.64 4.90 -11.30
CA GLY A 174 13.35 4.73 -12.57
C GLY A 174 12.66 5.47 -13.72
N LEU A 175 11.33 5.47 -13.77
CA LEU A 175 10.56 6.20 -14.79
C LEU A 175 10.62 7.72 -14.57
N LEU A 176 10.67 8.19 -13.31
CA LEU A 176 10.89 9.60 -12.99
C LEU A 176 12.29 10.06 -13.45
N VAL A 177 13.31 9.24 -13.22
CA VAL A 177 14.69 9.52 -13.67
C VAL A 177 14.74 9.58 -15.19
N VAL A 178 14.11 8.64 -15.90
CA VAL A 178 14.00 8.68 -17.37
C VAL A 178 13.33 9.97 -17.84
N ALA A 179 12.24 10.39 -17.21
CA ALA A 179 11.54 11.62 -17.53
C ALA A 179 12.41 12.87 -17.30
N LEU A 180 13.16 12.90 -16.18
CA LEU A 180 14.09 14.00 -15.88
C LEU A 180 15.24 14.05 -16.89
N VAL A 181 15.85 12.90 -17.21
CA VAL A 181 16.95 12.81 -18.17
C VAL A 181 16.48 13.24 -19.56
N ALA A 182 15.31 12.80 -20.00
CA ALA A 182 14.74 13.22 -21.27
C ALA A 182 14.50 14.75 -21.30
N ALA A 183 13.90 15.31 -20.26
CA ALA A 183 13.68 16.75 -20.17
C ALA A 183 15.00 17.54 -20.12
N ALA A 184 16.02 17.04 -19.42
CA ALA A 184 17.34 17.65 -19.35
C ALA A 184 18.07 17.57 -20.71
N ALA A 185 18.01 16.44 -21.42
CA ALA A 185 18.60 16.28 -22.76
C ALA A 185 17.97 17.27 -23.75
N ILE A 186 16.65 17.43 -23.71
CA ILE A 186 15.93 18.42 -24.51
C ILE A 186 16.38 19.84 -24.17
N ALA A 187 16.55 20.17 -22.87
CA ALA A 187 17.07 21.46 -22.45
C ALA A 187 18.49 21.71 -22.98
N MET A 188 19.37 20.72 -22.95
CA MET A 188 20.74 20.84 -23.50
C MET A 188 20.74 21.07 -25.01
N LEU A 189 19.89 20.35 -25.76
CA LEU A 189 19.79 20.49 -27.23
C LEU A 189 19.29 21.87 -27.66
N PHE A 190 18.29 22.41 -26.99
CA PHE A 190 17.64 23.66 -27.44
C PHE A 190 18.13 24.91 -26.74
N ARG A 191 18.78 24.81 -25.58
CA ARG A 191 19.28 25.95 -24.81
C ARG A 191 20.79 26.01 -24.63
N LYS A 192 21.52 25.00 -25.10
CA LYS A 192 23.00 24.89 -24.98
C LYS A 192 23.51 25.01 -23.53
N GLU A 193 22.68 24.67 -22.55
CA GLU A 193 23.08 24.69 -21.13
C GLU A 193 23.99 23.50 -20.83
N ARG A 194 25.17 23.75 -20.24
CA ARG A 194 26.08 22.68 -19.80
C ARG A 194 25.64 22.21 -18.39
N MET A 195 25.21 20.94 -18.28
CA MET A 195 24.74 20.35 -17.02
C MET A 195 25.68 19.28 -16.46
N THR A 196 26.88 19.09 -17.04
CA THR A 196 27.76 17.95 -16.76
C THR A 196 28.24 17.84 -15.30
N GLU A 197 28.73 18.93 -14.70
CA GLU A 197 29.20 18.92 -13.31
C GLU A 197 28.05 18.66 -12.32
N GLY A 198 26.87 19.22 -12.58
CA GLY A 198 25.68 18.98 -11.80
C GLY A 198 25.21 17.53 -11.88
N ALA A 199 25.32 16.91 -13.06
CA ALA A 199 24.92 15.52 -13.27
C ALA A 199 25.77 14.53 -12.47
N LEU A 200 27.10 14.71 -12.41
CA LEU A 200 27.99 13.87 -11.60
C LEU A 200 27.68 13.95 -10.10
N ARG A 201 27.43 15.16 -9.58
CA ARG A 201 27.02 15.35 -8.18
C ARG A 201 25.67 14.70 -7.90
N ALA A 202 24.71 14.81 -8.82
CA ALA A 202 23.41 14.16 -8.68
C ALA A 202 23.55 12.63 -8.70
N LEU A 203 24.37 12.09 -9.60
CA LEU A 203 24.65 10.64 -9.67
C LEU A 203 25.31 10.13 -8.37
N ALA A 204 26.32 10.84 -7.86
CA ALA A 204 26.96 10.49 -6.60
C ALA A 204 25.96 10.45 -5.43
N GLY A 205 25.09 11.45 -5.33
CA GLY A 205 24.02 11.43 -4.33
C GLY A 205 23.02 10.29 -4.55
N PHE A 206 22.63 10.03 -5.80
CA PHE A 206 21.64 9.01 -6.15
C PHE A 206 22.09 7.58 -5.76
N VAL A 207 23.36 7.26 -5.91
CA VAL A 207 23.88 5.92 -5.64
C VAL A 207 23.93 5.60 -4.14
N LEU A 208 24.05 6.60 -3.25
CA LEU A 208 24.32 6.38 -1.83
C LEU A 208 23.28 5.48 -1.14
N VAL A 209 21.99 5.78 -1.27
CA VAL A 209 20.94 5.01 -0.58
C VAL A 209 20.75 3.62 -1.19
N PRO A 210 20.63 3.46 -2.51
CA PRO A 210 20.58 2.13 -3.13
C PRO A 210 21.80 1.25 -2.81
N ALA A 211 23.01 1.81 -2.83
CA ALA A 211 24.22 1.08 -2.49
C ALA A 211 24.25 0.64 -1.03
N ALA A 212 23.85 1.51 -0.09
CA ALA A 212 23.75 1.16 1.32
C ALA A 212 22.77 0.00 1.55
N LEU A 213 21.59 0.01 0.87
CA LEU A 213 20.63 -1.08 0.95
C LEU A 213 21.15 -2.36 0.29
N ALA A 214 21.84 -2.26 -0.85
CA ALA A 214 22.46 -3.42 -1.50
C ALA A 214 23.47 -4.09 -0.56
N ILE A 215 24.34 -3.32 0.07
CA ILE A 215 25.32 -3.80 1.05
C ILE A 215 24.60 -4.44 2.26
N PHE A 216 23.55 -3.79 2.78
CA PHE A 216 22.78 -4.32 3.90
C PHE A 216 22.16 -5.68 3.58
N PHE A 217 21.41 -5.80 2.46
CA PHE A 217 20.76 -7.06 2.09
C PHE A 217 21.75 -8.17 1.73
N ALA A 218 22.91 -7.84 1.15
CA ALA A 218 23.99 -8.78 0.97
C ALA A 218 24.57 -9.26 2.31
N ALA A 219 24.79 -8.36 3.26
CA ALA A 219 25.35 -8.69 4.58
C ALA A 219 24.39 -9.58 5.43
N VAL A 220 23.08 -9.41 5.30
CA VAL A 220 22.08 -10.25 6.01
C VAL A 220 21.71 -11.52 5.23
N GLY A 221 22.33 -11.79 4.08
CA GLY A 221 22.08 -12.97 3.26
C GLY A 221 20.70 -13.01 2.61
N ALA A 222 20.15 -11.85 2.21
CA ALA A 222 18.84 -11.71 1.58
C ALA A 222 18.91 -11.02 0.20
N TRP A 223 20.08 -11.08 -0.46
CA TRP A 223 20.33 -10.41 -1.74
C TRP A 223 19.53 -11.05 -2.88
N ASP A 224 19.55 -12.37 -2.97
CA ASP A 224 18.88 -13.10 -4.04
C ASP A 224 17.36 -12.97 -3.94
N GLU A 225 16.81 -12.99 -2.72
CA GLU A 225 15.39 -12.77 -2.46
C GLU A 225 14.97 -11.33 -2.79
N LEU A 226 15.82 -10.35 -2.49
CA LEU A 226 15.59 -8.95 -2.90
C LEU A 226 15.49 -8.85 -4.42
N LEU A 227 16.43 -9.46 -5.16
CA LEU A 227 16.41 -9.45 -6.63
C LEU A 227 15.21 -10.20 -7.17
N PHE A 228 14.89 -11.35 -6.59
CA PHE A 228 13.71 -12.13 -6.98
C PHE A 228 12.42 -11.31 -6.79
N CYS A 229 12.18 -10.79 -5.60
CA CYS A 229 10.93 -10.09 -5.27
C CYS A 229 10.74 -8.80 -6.06
N ASN A 230 11.80 -7.98 -6.18
CA ASN A 230 11.69 -6.68 -6.85
C ASN A 230 11.74 -6.76 -8.38
N PHE A 231 12.52 -7.67 -8.94
CA PHE A 231 12.76 -7.70 -10.39
C PHE A 231 12.18 -8.94 -11.07
N THR A 232 12.51 -10.14 -10.61
CA THR A 232 12.08 -11.38 -11.27
C THR A 232 10.58 -11.59 -11.16
N PHE A 233 10.02 -11.46 -9.97
CA PHE A 233 8.59 -11.62 -9.72
C PHE A 233 7.77 -10.58 -10.48
N ASN A 234 8.11 -9.30 -10.34
CA ASN A 234 7.43 -8.20 -11.03
C ASN A 234 7.58 -8.30 -12.56
N GLY A 235 8.76 -8.71 -13.05
CA GLY A 235 9.03 -8.94 -14.48
C GLY A 235 8.21 -10.09 -15.05
N ASN A 236 8.09 -11.20 -14.33
CA ASN A 236 7.23 -12.33 -14.73
C ASN A 236 5.76 -11.90 -14.79
N PHE A 237 5.30 -11.12 -13.82
CA PHE A 237 3.94 -10.58 -13.85
C PHE A 237 3.74 -9.61 -15.02
N ALA A 238 4.69 -8.70 -15.29
CA ALA A 238 4.59 -7.76 -16.41
C ALA A 238 4.45 -8.46 -17.77
N ARG A 239 5.14 -9.60 -17.98
CA ARG A 239 5.01 -10.42 -19.20
C ARG A 239 3.59 -10.97 -19.42
N THR A 240 2.76 -11.01 -18.37
CA THR A 240 1.37 -11.46 -18.48
C THR A 240 0.40 -10.37 -18.94
N ARG A 241 0.87 -9.12 -19.14
CA ARG A 241 0.04 -7.93 -19.38
C ARG A 241 0.16 -7.41 -20.82
N PRO A 242 -0.74 -7.80 -21.73
CA PRO A 242 -0.66 -7.40 -23.15
C PRO A 242 -0.86 -5.90 -23.37
N HIS A 243 -1.59 -5.18 -22.49
CA HIS A 243 -1.83 -3.74 -22.62
C HIS A 243 -0.53 -2.91 -22.61
N LEU A 244 0.59 -3.43 -22.07
CA LEU A 244 1.88 -2.76 -22.12
C LEU A 244 2.37 -2.50 -23.55
N TRP A 245 1.99 -3.34 -24.51
CA TRP A 245 2.33 -3.12 -25.92
C TRP A 245 1.62 -1.89 -26.48
N ILE A 246 0.35 -1.66 -26.08
CA ILE A 246 -0.42 -0.48 -26.48
C ILE A 246 0.25 0.79 -25.93
N GLY A 247 0.66 0.76 -24.65
CA GLY A 247 1.42 1.86 -24.05
C GLY A 247 2.72 2.16 -24.79
N ARG A 248 3.47 1.12 -25.19
CA ARG A 248 4.70 1.26 -25.97
C ARG A 248 4.47 1.82 -27.37
N ALA A 249 3.37 1.48 -28.01
CA ALA A 249 2.99 2.03 -29.32
C ALA A 249 2.76 3.55 -29.29
N ALA A 250 2.50 4.14 -28.10
CA ALA A 250 2.38 5.58 -27.92
C ALA A 250 3.75 6.32 -27.89
N PHE A 251 4.88 5.62 -27.73
CA PHE A 251 6.21 6.25 -27.58
C PHE A 251 6.62 7.15 -28.75
N PRO A 252 6.46 6.75 -30.03
CA PRO A 252 6.82 7.64 -31.15
C PRO A 252 6.02 8.94 -31.14
N PHE A 253 4.72 8.88 -30.84
CA PHE A 253 3.85 10.05 -30.77
C PHE A 253 4.21 10.97 -29.60
N MET A 254 4.50 10.38 -28.43
CA MET A 254 5.00 11.12 -27.29
C MET A 254 6.33 11.82 -27.64
N PHE A 255 7.27 11.10 -28.23
CA PHE A 255 8.57 11.64 -28.59
C PHE A 255 8.42 12.80 -29.58
N ALA A 256 7.59 12.65 -30.60
CA ALA A 256 7.27 13.74 -31.54
C ALA A 256 6.63 14.95 -30.86
N ALA A 257 5.66 14.71 -29.95
CA ALA A 257 5.00 15.80 -29.21
C ALA A 257 5.99 16.53 -28.28
N VAL A 258 6.84 15.79 -27.60
CA VAL A 258 7.88 16.35 -26.70
C VAL A 258 8.90 17.19 -27.49
N LEU A 259 9.38 16.71 -28.65
CA LEU A 259 10.26 17.45 -29.52
C LEU A 259 9.60 18.71 -30.09
N TRP A 260 8.34 18.60 -30.52
CA TRP A 260 7.57 19.74 -31.00
C TRP A 260 7.38 20.80 -29.92
N LEU A 261 7.02 20.42 -28.71
CA LEU A 261 6.92 21.32 -27.57
C LEU A 261 8.26 22.01 -27.27
N ALA A 262 9.35 21.24 -27.23
CA ALA A 262 10.69 21.77 -27.01
C ALA A 262 11.10 22.78 -28.08
N TRP A 263 10.86 22.48 -29.36
CA TRP A 263 11.09 23.41 -30.46
C TRP A 263 10.20 24.67 -30.38
N ARG A 264 8.90 24.50 -30.10
CA ARG A 264 7.92 25.59 -30.00
C ARG A 264 8.29 26.60 -28.91
N PHE A 265 8.87 26.11 -27.80
CA PHE A 265 9.15 26.93 -26.61
C PHE A 265 10.63 27.21 -26.37
N ARG A 266 11.51 26.89 -27.32
CA ARG A 266 12.98 27.04 -27.20
C ARG A 266 13.46 28.46 -26.84
N GLY A 267 12.72 29.48 -27.19
CA GLY A 267 13.07 30.90 -26.96
C GLY A 267 12.41 31.56 -25.75
N THR A 268 11.63 30.79 -24.94
CA THR A 268 10.88 31.41 -23.84
C THR A 268 11.70 31.48 -22.55
N PRO A 269 11.56 32.57 -21.74
CA PRO A 269 12.26 32.71 -20.46
C PRO A 269 11.75 31.72 -19.41
N ASP A 270 10.54 31.19 -19.59
CA ASP A 270 9.83 30.32 -18.63
C ASP A 270 10.05 28.84 -18.88
N TRP A 271 11.23 28.43 -19.33
CA TRP A 271 11.51 27.06 -19.75
C TRP A 271 11.22 25.98 -18.67
N TRP A 272 11.34 26.29 -17.35
CA TRP A 272 11.01 25.37 -16.28
C TRP A 272 9.56 24.86 -16.33
N ARG A 273 8.62 25.69 -16.81
CA ARG A 273 7.22 25.27 -17.00
C ARG A 273 7.13 24.17 -18.07
N TYR A 274 7.85 24.36 -19.19
CA TYR A 274 7.90 23.35 -20.25
C TYR A 274 8.66 22.11 -19.83
N PHE A 275 9.74 22.27 -19.08
CA PHE A 275 10.49 21.14 -18.49
C PHE A 275 9.55 20.25 -17.70
N PHE A 276 8.73 20.79 -16.80
CA PHE A 276 7.79 19.98 -16.02
C PHE A 276 6.64 19.41 -16.85
N ALA A 277 6.16 20.10 -17.88
CA ALA A 277 5.19 19.53 -18.81
C ALA A 277 5.76 18.32 -19.56
N VAL A 278 7.04 18.40 -19.99
CA VAL A 278 7.76 17.26 -20.59
C VAL A 278 7.91 16.12 -19.58
N VAL A 279 8.30 16.40 -18.34
CA VAL A 279 8.41 15.39 -17.27
C VAL A 279 7.08 14.66 -17.05
N ILE A 280 5.96 15.37 -16.94
CA ILE A 280 4.63 14.78 -16.79
C ILE A 280 4.30 13.88 -17.99
N GLY A 281 4.52 14.38 -19.23
CA GLY A 281 4.22 13.63 -20.45
C GLY A 281 5.04 12.36 -20.57
N VAL A 282 6.37 12.47 -20.42
CA VAL A 282 7.29 11.31 -20.50
C VAL A 282 6.99 10.30 -19.41
N PHE A 283 6.82 10.74 -18.17
CA PHE A 283 6.46 9.85 -17.07
C PHE A 283 5.15 9.09 -17.34
N THR A 284 4.10 9.79 -17.75
CA THR A 284 2.78 9.19 -18.01
C THR A 284 2.86 8.10 -19.08
N VAL A 285 3.56 8.35 -20.17
CA VAL A 285 3.63 7.38 -21.27
C VAL A 285 4.58 6.22 -20.94
N THR A 286 5.71 6.50 -20.28
CA THR A 286 6.62 5.42 -19.83
C THR A 286 5.95 4.55 -18.77
N LEU A 287 5.15 5.13 -17.86
CA LEU A 287 4.33 4.37 -16.92
C LEU A 287 3.37 3.43 -17.67
N ALA A 288 2.63 3.94 -18.66
CA ALA A 288 1.70 3.14 -19.47
C ALA A 288 2.41 2.00 -20.24
N GLY A 289 3.67 2.20 -20.67
CA GLY A 289 4.42 1.21 -21.43
C GLY A 289 5.19 0.18 -20.61
N PHE A 290 5.48 0.46 -19.35
CA PHE A 290 6.35 -0.39 -18.53
C PHE A 290 5.71 -0.89 -17.24
N TRP A 291 4.68 -0.20 -16.70
CA TRP A 291 4.11 -0.58 -15.42
C TRP A 291 2.90 -1.52 -15.58
N PRO A 292 2.91 -2.72 -14.98
CA PRO A 292 1.91 -3.75 -15.26
C PRO A 292 0.53 -3.51 -14.65
N LEU A 293 0.44 -2.71 -13.59
CA LEU A 293 -0.81 -2.33 -12.93
C LEU A 293 -0.80 -0.83 -12.69
N ILE A 294 -1.67 -0.10 -13.38
CA ILE A 294 -1.78 1.35 -13.25
C ILE A 294 -2.99 1.70 -12.40
N SER A 295 -2.78 2.51 -11.41
CA SER A 295 -3.79 3.03 -10.50
C SER A 295 -3.63 4.55 -10.30
N PRO A 296 -4.60 5.26 -9.72
CA PRO A 296 -4.42 6.68 -9.40
C PRO A 296 -3.21 7.00 -8.52
N ARG A 297 -2.74 6.04 -7.72
CA ARG A 297 -1.56 6.20 -6.85
C ARG A 297 -0.27 6.40 -7.62
N ASP A 298 -0.14 5.77 -8.79
CA ASP A 298 1.05 5.85 -9.63
C ASP A 298 1.28 7.26 -10.18
N PHE A 299 0.24 8.07 -10.22
CA PHE A 299 0.29 9.48 -10.64
C PHE A 299 0.50 10.47 -9.48
N LEU A 300 0.56 10.03 -8.23
CA LEU A 300 0.77 10.92 -7.08
C LEU A 300 1.93 11.90 -7.27
N PRO A 301 3.12 11.51 -7.81
CA PRO A 301 4.22 12.45 -8.03
C PRO A 301 3.94 13.52 -9.09
N MET A 302 3.00 13.26 -10.01
CA MET A 302 2.65 14.19 -11.10
C MET A 302 1.52 15.14 -10.72
N MET A 303 0.65 14.75 -9.78
CA MET A 303 -0.51 15.55 -9.36
C MET A 303 -0.12 16.94 -8.83
N PRO A 304 0.96 17.10 -8.01
CA PRO A 304 1.44 18.42 -7.58
C PRO A 304 1.82 19.33 -8.75
N LEU A 305 2.54 18.77 -9.74
CA LEU A 305 2.95 19.50 -10.93
C LEU A 305 1.74 19.88 -11.81
N ALA A 306 0.78 18.95 -11.97
CA ALA A 306 -0.46 19.22 -12.70
C ALA A 306 -1.32 20.29 -12.00
N ALA A 307 -1.43 20.26 -10.67
CA ALA A 307 -2.18 21.26 -9.90
C ALA A 307 -1.65 22.68 -10.12
N MET A 308 -0.33 22.86 -10.30
CA MET A 308 0.27 24.16 -10.63
C MET A 308 -0.21 24.65 -12.00
N PHE A 309 -0.25 23.79 -13.01
CA PHE A 309 -0.73 24.16 -14.35
C PHE A 309 -2.23 24.47 -14.36
N VAL A 310 -3.02 23.67 -13.66
CA VAL A 310 -4.47 23.90 -13.50
C VAL A 310 -4.71 25.24 -12.80
N SER A 311 -4.06 25.50 -11.67
CA SER A 311 -4.17 26.78 -10.97
C SER A 311 -3.75 27.95 -11.85
N ALA A 312 -2.62 27.85 -12.56
CA ALA A 312 -2.16 28.91 -13.46
C ALA A 312 -3.16 29.18 -14.60
N SER A 313 -3.85 28.15 -15.08
CA SER A 313 -4.89 28.30 -16.10
C SER A 313 -6.15 28.98 -15.54
N LEU A 314 -6.59 28.58 -14.34
CA LEU A 314 -7.74 29.19 -13.66
C LEU A 314 -7.51 30.68 -13.37
N MET A 315 -6.28 31.06 -13.02
CA MET A 315 -5.92 32.46 -12.73
C MET A 315 -5.87 33.35 -13.96
N ARG A 316 -6.04 32.80 -15.18
CA ARG A 316 -6.14 33.60 -16.44
C ARG A 316 -7.57 33.96 -16.84
N PHE A 317 -8.58 33.39 -16.17
CA PHE A 317 -9.97 33.78 -16.45
C PHE A 317 -10.27 35.21 -16.05
N ALA A 318 -11.29 35.81 -16.65
CA ALA A 318 -11.71 37.18 -16.33
C ALA A 318 -12.05 37.36 -14.83
N ASN A 319 -12.62 36.32 -14.21
CA ASN A 319 -12.91 36.25 -12.78
C ASN A 319 -12.16 35.06 -12.14
N PRO A 320 -10.86 35.19 -11.82
CA PRO A 320 -10.01 34.06 -11.38
C PRO A 320 -10.54 33.36 -10.15
N MET A 321 -10.96 34.09 -9.14
CA MET A 321 -11.45 33.51 -7.88
C MET A 321 -12.79 32.80 -8.03
N ARG A 322 -13.64 33.24 -8.96
CA ARG A 322 -14.88 32.52 -9.29
C ARG A 322 -14.56 31.18 -9.98
N ALA A 323 -13.66 31.19 -10.94
CA ALA A 323 -13.21 29.97 -11.63
C ALA A 323 -12.56 28.99 -10.63
N PHE A 324 -11.70 29.50 -9.76
CA PHE A 324 -11.09 28.73 -8.68
C PHE A 324 -12.13 28.11 -7.74
N ALA A 325 -13.09 28.93 -7.25
CA ALA A 325 -14.12 28.46 -6.33
C ALA A 325 -14.99 27.36 -6.96
N ILE A 326 -15.36 27.50 -8.24
CA ILE A 326 -16.09 26.44 -8.97
C ILE A 326 -15.27 25.16 -9.01
N ALA A 327 -13.98 25.23 -9.38
CA ALA A 327 -13.10 24.07 -9.42
C ALA A 327 -12.95 23.41 -8.04
N ALA A 328 -12.78 24.21 -6.98
CA ALA A 328 -12.69 23.72 -5.62
C ALA A 328 -14.00 23.05 -5.14
N ILE A 329 -15.17 23.64 -5.46
CA ILE A 329 -16.47 23.04 -5.17
C ILE A 329 -16.63 21.70 -5.90
N VAL A 330 -16.25 21.63 -7.18
CA VAL A 330 -16.27 20.38 -7.94
C VAL A 330 -15.39 19.33 -7.27
N CYS A 331 -14.19 19.70 -6.81
CA CYS A 331 -13.34 18.79 -6.03
C CYS A 331 -14.02 18.31 -4.74
N VAL A 332 -14.64 19.21 -3.98
CA VAL A 332 -15.33 18.87 -2.72
C VAL A 332 -16.52 17.93 -2.96
N VAL A 333 -17.35 18.22 -3.96
CA VAL A 333 -18.49 17.37 -4.34
C VAL A 333 -18.01 16.00 -4.80
N SER A 334 -16.99 15.96 -5.65
CA SER A 334 -16.38 14.71 -6.09
C SER A 334 -15.78 13.94 -4.90
N LEU A 335 -15.09 14.64 -3.99
CA LEU A 335 -14.51 14.02 -2.81
C LEU A 335 -15.59 13.39 -1.91
N TYR A 336 -16.72 14.05 -1.72
CA TYR A 336 -17.86 13.51 -0.98
C TYR A 336 -18.34 12.16 -1.55
N HIS A 337 -18.39 12.03 -2.88
CA HIS A 337 -18.76 10.77 -3.53
C HIS A 337 -17.64 9.71 -3.44
N TYR A 338 -16.40 10.07 -3.74
CA TYR A 338 -15.27 9.13 -3.72
C TYR A 338 -14.85 8.68 -2.32
N ALA A 339 -15.20 9.44 -1.29
CA ALA A 339 -14.99 9.09 0.12
C ALA A 339 -16.21 8.39 0.75
N ASP A 340 -17.06 7.77 -0.04
CA ASP A 340 -18.27 7.07 0.41
C ASP A 340 -19.09 7.92 1.38
N ARG A 341 -19.32 9.19 1.02
CA ARG A 341 -20.05 10.20 1.82
C ARG A 341 -19.45 10.46 3.22
N PHE A 342 -18.21 10.05 3.43
CA PHE A 342 -17.53 10.03 4.73
C PHE A 342 -18.26 9.18 5.80
N GLU A 343 -18.99 8.16 5.37
CA GLU A 343 -19.49 7.12 6.26
C GLU A 343 -18.32 6.36 6.90
N ASN A 344 -18.55 5.78 8.08
CA ASN A 344 -17.51 5.01 8.74
C ASN A 344 -17.34 3.64 8.07
N ASN A 345 -16.21 3.46 7.40
CA ASN A 345 -15.85 2.23 6.70
C ASN A 345 -14.57 1.60 7.27
N THR A 346 -14.22 1.90 8.53
CA THR A 346 -13.02 1.34 9.20
C THR A 346 -13.34 0.14 10.09
N ASP A 347 -14.57 -0.02 10.53
CA ASP A 347 -14.98 -0.95 11.58
C ASP A 347 -14.73 -2.40 11.22
N TRP A 348 -14.93 -2.77 9.96
CA TRP A 348 -14.69 -4.15 9.52
C TRP A 348 -13.28 -4.63 9.87
N HIS A 349 -12.28 -3.82 9.56
CA HIS A 349 -10.89 -4.18 9.78
C HIS A 349 -10.50 -4.08 11.25
N ILE A 350 -10.99 -3.05 11.95
CA ILE A 350 -10.74 -2.88 13.40
C ILE A 350 -11.30 -4.07 14.17
N THR A 351 -12.52 -4.53 13.83
CA THR A 351 -13.15 -5.70 14.44
C THR A 351 -12.36 -6.98 14.13
N MET A 352 -11.89 -7.15 12.88
CA MET A 352 -11.04 -8.29 12.53
C MET A 352 -9.75 -8.29 13.33
N MET A 353 -9.08 -7.14 13.45
CA MET A 353 -7.85 -7.01 14.23
C MET A 353 -8.08 -7.25 15.72
N ASP A 354 -9.18 -6.81 16.30
CA ASP A 354 -9.55 -7.12 17.67
C ASP A 354 -9.67 -8.63 17.87
N GLN A 355 -10.33 -9.32 16.94
CA GLN A 355 -10.45 -10.78 16.96
C GLN A 355 -9.08 -11.49 16.80
N VAL A 356 -8.20 -10.98 15.92
CA VAL A 356 -6.82 -11.49 15.79
C VAL A 356 -6.09 -11.44 17.12
N LEU A 357 -6.14 -10.30 17.81
CA LEU A 357 -5.44 -10.09 19.08
C LEU A 357 -5.99 -10.96 20.22
N ARG A 358 -7.29 -11.27 20.19
CA ARG A 358 -7.93 -12.18 21.18
C ARG A 358 -7.72 -13.65 20.86
N LEU A 359 -7.79 -14.03 19.59
CA LEU A 359 -7.75 -15.43 19.16
C LEU A 359 -6.32 -15.97 19.02
N SER A 360 -5.32 -15.11 18.81
CA SER A 360 -3.93 -15.52 18.59
C SER A 360 -2.94 -14.76 19.50
N HIS A 361 -1.90 -15.46 19.94
CA HIS A 361 -0.78 -14.87 20.67
C HIS A 361 0.40 -14.49 19.75
N PRO A 362 1.29 -13.57 20.18
CA PRO A 362 2.57 -13.35 19.50
C PRO A 362 3.33 -14.66 19.28
N GLY A 363 3.87 -14.84 18.07
CA GLY A 363 4.58 -16.07 17.69
C GLY A 363 3.70 -17.17 17.09
N GLU A 364 2.39 -17.18 17.30
CA GLU A 364 1.48 -18.10 16.61
C GLU A 364 1.27 -17.66 15.16
N PRO A 365 1.48 -18.55 14.16
CA PRO A 365 1.25 -18.19 12.78
C PRO A 365 -0.25 -18.06 12.49
N LEU A 366 -0.59 -17.17 11.55
CA LEU A 366 -1.95 -16.97 11.10
C LEU A 366 -1.98 -16.82 9.58
N LEU A 367 -2.88 -17.54 8.92
CA LEU A 367 -3.04 -17.49 7.48
C LEU A 367 -4.02 -16.38 7.09
N ASP A 368 -3.53 -15.36 6.41
CA ASP A 368 -4.32 -14.30 5.77
C ASP A 368 -3.94 -14.16 4.29
N HIS A 369 -4.66 -13.29 3.55
CA HIS A 369 -4.41 -13.15 2.12
C HIS A 369 -3.09 -12.43 1.82
N LYS A 370 -2.80 -11.30 2.49
CA LYS A 370 -1.61 -10.52 2.18
C LYS A 370 -1.05 -9.68 3.32
N GLY A 371 -1.36 -10.06 4.56
CA GLY A 371 -0.90 -9.36 5.75
C GLY A 371 -1.98 -8.54 6.44
N GLU A 372 -3.27 -8.85 6.20
CA GLU A 372 -4.39 -8.15 6.84
C GLU A 372 -4.41 -8.33 8.35
N THR A 373 -3.81 -9.41 8.85
CA THR A 373 -3.69 -9.69 10.30
C THR A 373 -2.48 -9.03 10.97
N ILE A 374 -1.69 -8.32 10.22
CA ILE A 374 -0.55 -7.45 10.58
C ILE A 374 0.49 -8.13 11.48
N TYR A 375 0.14 -8.51 12.70
CA TYR A 375 1.05 -8.90 13.78
C TYR A 375 1.35 -10.40 13.86
N ARG A 376 1.01 -11.17 12.83
CA ARG A 376 1.20 -12.63 12.85
C ARG A 376 1.94 -13.10 11.62
N ARG A 377 2.90 -14.01 11.81
CA ARG A 377 3.65 -14.57 10.69
C ARG A 377 2.73 -15.43 9.82
N ARG A 378 2.82 -15.25 8.51
CA ARG A 378 2.07 -16.04 7.55
C ARG A 378 2.76 -17.38 7.29
N PRO A 379 2.02 -18.52 7.22
CA PRO A 379 2.58 -19.82 6.87
C PRO A 379 3.03 -19.89 5.41
N PHE A 380 2.26 -19.27 4.51
CA PHE A 380 2.54 -19.21 3.08
C PHE A 380 3.34 -17.94 2.74
N TYR A 381 4.40 -18.10 1.96
CA TYR A 381 5.35 -17.03 1.69
C TYR A 381 4.74 -15.86 0.90
N PHE A 382 4.04 -16.16 -0.24
CA PHE A 382 3.55 -15.12 -1.12
C PHE A 382 2.27 -14.44 -0.61
N ALA A 383 2.12 -13.14 -0.86
CA ALA A 383 0.86 -12.42 -0.69
C ALA A 383 -0.12 -12.74 -1.84
N PHE A 384 -1.39 -13.01 -1.54
CA PHE A 384 -2.42 -13.36 -2.54
C PHE A 384 -2.99 -12.12 -3.26
N GLU A 385 -2.12 -11.28 -3.76
CA GLU A 385 -2.48 -10.18 -4.64
C GLU A 385 -2.68 -10.62 -6.10
N ILE A 386 -3.12 -9.71 -6.96
CA ILE A 386 -3.39 -10.00 -8.38
C ILE A 386 -2.17 -10.62 -9.07
N ALA A 387 -0.95 -10.14 -8.76
CA ALA A 387 0.27 -10.67 -9.37
C ALA A 387 0.50 -12.12 -9.00
N THR A 388 0.49 -12.48 -7.72
CA THR A 388 0.66 -13.85 -7.24
C THR A 388 -0.40 -14.78 -7.83
N ARG A 389 -1.67 -14.39 -7.78
CA ARG A 389 -2.78 -15.20 -8.32
C ARG A 389 -2.63 -15.45 -9.81
N THR A 390 -2.21 -14.44 -10.58
CA THR A 390 -1.94 -14.60 -12.01
C THR A 390 -0.76 -15.54 -12.25
N LEU A 391 0.31 -15.45 -11.45
CA LEU A 391 1.47 -16.34 -11.57
C LEU A 391 1.15 -17.77 -11.12
N MET A 392 0.27 -17.94 -10.11
CA MET A 392 -0.24 -19.26 -9.70
C MET A 392 -1.09 -19.91 -10.80
N SER A 393 -2.00 -19.16 -11.43
CA SER A 393 -2.82 -19.70 -12.52
C SER A 393 -2.01 -20.11 -13.75
N ARG A 394 -0.76 -19.66 -13.85
CA ARG A 394 0.20 -20.04 -14.89
C ARG A 394 1.22 -21.10 -14.45
N GLY A 395 1.10 -21.60 -13.23
CA GLY A 395 2.01 -22.60 -12.68
C GLY A 395 3.43 -22.08 -12.33
N ILE A 396 3.65 -20.77 -12.35
CA ILE A 396 4.94 -20.13 -12.00
C ILE A 396 5.12 -20.10 -10.48
N VAL A 397 4.06 -19.82 -9.74
CA VAL A 397 4.00 -19.93 -8.28
C VAL A 397 3.14 -21.15 -7.93
N ARG A 398 3.63 -22.03 -7.06
CA ARG A 398 2.89 -23.23 -6.63
C ARG A 398 1.92 -22.91 -5.50
N ASP A 399 0.75 -23.54 -5.51
CA ASP A 399 -0.18 -23.54 -4.39
C ASP A 399 0.26 -24.60 -3.37
N THR A 400 0.99 -24.17 -2.36
CA THR A 400 1.46 -25.01 -1.23
C THR A 400 0.77 -24.60 0.09
N VAL A 401 -0.36 -23.90 0.02
CA VAL A 401 -1.05 -23.35 1.21
C VAL A 401 -1.36 -24.45 2.22
N ALA A 402 -1.92 -25.58 1.78
CA ALA A 402 -2.29 -26.67 2.67
C ALA A 402 -1.07 -27.27 3.38
N GLU A 403 -0.01 -27.56 2.60
CA GLU A 403 1.25 -28.11 3.11
C GLU A 403 1.93 -27.14 4.10
N ASP A 404 1.93 -25.87 3.79
CA ASP A 404 2.54 -24.84 4.64
C ASP A 404 1.76 -24.64 5.95
N VAL A 405 0.44 -24.66 5.91
CA VAL A 405 -0.42 -24.62 7.10
C VAL A 405 -0.15 -25.80 8.03
N VAL A 406 -0.06 -27.00 7.48
CA VAL A 406 0.25 -28.22 8.27
C VAL A 406 1.67 -28.15 8.83
N ARG A 407 2.66 -27.83 7.98
CA ARG A 407 4.07 -27.75 8.35
C ARG A 407 4.34 -26.75 9.49
N THR A 408 3.66 -25.60 9.46
CA THR A 408 3.83 -24.53 10.46
C THR A 408 2.87 -24.67 11.64
N ARG A 409 2.02 -25.70 11.66
CA ARG A 409 0.95 -25.89 12.66
C ARG A 409 0.10 -24.62 12.83
N THR A 410 -0.35 -24.06 11.70
CA THR A 410 -1.18 -22.85 11.69
C THR A 410 -2.62 -23.23 11.97
N HIS A 411 -3.14 -22.78 13.11
CA HIS A 411 -4.49 -23.12 13.58
C HIS A 411 -5.52 -22.02 13.38
N VAL A 412 -5.11 -20.85 12.90
CA VAL A 412 -6.01 -19.70 12.66
C VAL A 412 -5.84 -19.20 11.24
N ALA A 413 -6.96 -18.91 10.58
CA ALA A 413 -7.00 -18.38 9.23
C ALA A 413 -8.07 -17.29 9.09
N GLN A 414 -7.91 -16.37 8.13
CA GLN A 414 -8.93 -15.40 7.76
C GLN A 414 -10.16 -16.12 7.17
N ALA A 415 -11.37 -15.68 7.56
CA ALA A 415 -12.62 -16.34 7.17
C ALA A 415 -13.02 -16.07 5.71
N ASP A 416 -12.74 -14.87 5.18
CA ASP A 416 -13.04 -14.53 3.78
C ASP A 416 -12.22 -15.41 2.83
N GLY A 417 -12.93 -16.19 2.00
CA GLY A 417 -12.34 -17.20 1.13
C GLY A 417 -12.16 -16.79 -0.33
N ALA A 418 -12.60 -15.60 -0.72
CA ALA A 418 -12.65 -15.19 -2.13
C ALA A 418 -11.27 -15.14 -2.81
N MET A 419 -10.23 -14.82 -2.05
CA MET A 419 -8.86 -14.66 -2.56
C MET A 419 -8.04 -15.94 -2.52
N TRP A 420 -8.47 -16.98 -1.79
CA TRP A 420 -7.74 -18.24 -1.68
C TRP A 420 -7.64 -18.97 -3.03
N PRO A 421 -6.50 -19.59 -3.34
CA PRO A 421 -6.40 -20.51 -4.46
C PRO A 421 -7.30 -21.74 -4.21
N PRO A 422 -7.77 -22.41 -5.29
CA PRO A 422 -8.80 -23.46 -5.16
C PRO A 422 -8.44 -24.56 -4.17
N ARG A 423 -7.19 -25.02 -4.18
CA ARG A 423 -6.70 -26.10 -3.31
C ARG A 423 -6.62 -25.66 -1.84
N GLY A 424 -6.05 -24.47 -1.60
CA GLY A 424 -6.01 -23.88 -0.26
C GLY A 424 -7.41 -23.61 0.29
N ARG A 425 -8.35 -23.16 -0.56
CA ARG A 425 -9.75 -22.95 -0.17
C ARG A 425 -10.45 -24.24 0.24
N ALA A 426 -10.30 -25.30 -0.55
CA ALA A 426 -10.86 -26.62 -0.22
C ALA A 426 -10.34 -27.09 1.13
N PHE A 427 -9.01 -27.06 1.32
CA PHE A 427 -8.37 -27.43 2.58
C PHE A 427 -8.91 -26.65 3.79
N LEU A 428 -9.05 -25.31 3.67
CA LEU A 428 -9.59 -24.49 4.75
C LEU A 428 -11.08 -24.78 5.04
N ASN A 429 -11.88 -25.05 4.01
CA ASN A 429 -13.30 -25.39 4.20
C ASN A 429 -13.50 -26.72 4.89
N GLU A 430 -12.62 -27.69 4.65
CA GLU A 430 -12.67 -29.01 5.25
C GLU A 430 -12.13 -29.08 6.69
N ASN A 431 -11.11 -28.25 6.98
CA ASN A 431 -10.31 -28.40 8.20
C ASN A 431 -10.40 -27.22 9.18
N PHE A 432 -11.16 -26.19 8.84
CA PHE A 432 -11.31 -25.00 9.68
C PHE A 432 -12.77 -24.60 9.86
N ILE A 433 -13.16 -24.36 11.11
CA ILE A 433 -14.50 -23.95 11.50
C ILE A 433 -14.58 -22.43 11.64
N ASN A 434 -15.72 -21.84 11.26
CA ASN A 434 -15.91 -20.39 11.30
C ASN A 434 -16.03 -19.89 12.74
N MET A 435 -15.31 -18.80 13.04
CA MET A 435 -15.30 -18.08 14.30
C MET A 435 -15.67 -16.58 14.14
N GLY A 436 -16.28 -16.21 13.03
CA GLY A 436 -16.62 -14.83 12.67
C GLY A 436 -15.74 -14.29 11.55
N ARG A 437 -14.88 -13.32 11.81
CA ARG A 437 -13.92 -12.80 10.80
C ARG A 437 -12.73 -13.75 10.58
N LEU A 438 -12.51 -14.66 11.50
CA LEU A 438 -11.46 -15.66 11.45
C LEU A 438 -12.08 -17.07 11.47
N ARG A 439 -11.25 -18.08 11.17
CA ARG A 439 -11.52 -19.51 11.31
C ARG A 439 -10.47 -20.10 12.23
N ALA A 440 -10.84 -21.12 12.99
CA ALA A 440 -9.89 -21.93 13.75
C ALA A 440 -9.89 -23.36 13.22
N SER A 441 -8.76 -24.07 13.32
CA SER A 441 -8.70 -25.47 12.94
C SER A 441 -9.68 -26.29 13.77
N GLY A 442 -10.48 -27.10 13.08
CA GLY A 442 -11.57 -27.88 13.66
C GLY A 442 -12.63 -28.23 12.62
N GLN A 443 -13.57 -29.09 13.03
CA GLN A 443 -14.65 -29.59 12.19
C GLN A 443 -15.91 -29.81 13.01
N TRP A 444 -17.06 -29.75 12.37
CA TRP A 444 -18.28 -30.37 12.89
C TRP A 444 -18.11 -31.86 12.83
N ILE A 445 -18.36 -32.56 13.94
CA ILE A 445 -18.28 -34.02 14.01
C ILE A 445 -19.49 -34.60 13.29
N ALA A 446 -19.27 -35.60 12.41
CA ALA A 446 -20.32 -36.26 11.66
C ALA A 446 -21.26 -37.06 12.59
N GLU A 447 -22.46 -37.41 12.09
CA GLU A 447 -23.46 -38.14 12.88
C GLU A 447 -22.97 -39.51 13.38
N ASP A 448 -22.07 -40.15 12.65
CA ASP A 448 -21.41 -41.40 13.04
C ASP A 448 -20.26 -41.21 14.03
N GLY A 449 -20.00 -39.97 14.44
CA GLY A 449 -18.94 -39.59 15.35
C GLY A 449 -17.57 -39.41 14.71
N THR A 450 -17.43 -39.57 13.39
CA THR A 450 -16.13 -39.45 12.71
C THR A 450 -15.75 -38.00 12.41
N PHE A 451 -14.46 -37.73 12.46
CA PHE A 451 -13.85 -36.47 12.02
C PHE A 451 -12.37 -36.68 11.64
N THR A 452 -11.77 -35.71 10.99
CA THR A 452 -10.37 -35.79 10.54
C THR A 452 -9.57 -34.60 11.06
N ILE A 453 -8.37 -34.83 11.56
CA ILE A 453 -7.40 -33.80 11.90
C ILE A 453 -6.36 -33.73 10.80
N ALA A 454 -6.23 -32.55 10.17
CA ALA A 454 -5.17 -32.29 9.20
C ALA A 454 -3.98 -31.56 9.84
N VAL A 455 -4.23 -30.61 10.74
CA VAL A 455 -3.19 -29.84 11.45
C VAL A 455 -3.01 -30.46 12.85
N PRO A 456 -1.86 -31.08 13.16
CA PRO A 456 -1.64 -31.68 14.48
C PRO A 456 -1.56 -30.63 15.58
N GLY A 457 -2.18 -30.92 16.74
CA GLY A 457 -2.18 -30.00 17.88
C GLY A 457 -3.14 -30.42 18.97
N GLU A 458 -3.31 -29.57 19.95
CA GLU A 458 -4.24 -29.79 21.06
C GLU A 458 -5.66 -29.40 20.67
N TYR A 459 -6.60 -30.31 20.80
CA TYR A 459 -8.01 -30.14 20.43
C TYR A 459 -8.94 -30.41 21.58
N VAL A 460 -10.07 -29.73 21.59
CA VAL A 460 -11.19 -29.93 22.51
C VAL A 460 -12.45 -30.26 21.71
N ILE A 461 -13.28 -31.14 22.24
CA ILE A 461 -14.60 -31.38 21.67
C ILE A 461 -15.61 -30.53 22.44
N VAL A 462 -16.34 -29.71 21.71
CA VAL A 462 -17.27 -28.72 22.26
C VAL A 462 -18.69 -28.96 21.78
N SER A 463 -19.66 -28.68 22.65
CA SER A 463 -21.08 -28.58 22.39
C SER A 463 -21.58 -27.17 22.64
N GLU A 464 -22.86 -26.90 22.41
CA GLU A 464 -23.51 -25.65 22.77
C GLU A 464 -23.40 -25.29 24.27
N LYS A 465 -23.31 -26.32 25.12
CA LYS A 465 -23.20 -26.21 26.58
C LYS A 465 -21.76 -26.03 27.09
N GLY A 466 -20.80 -26.05 26.19
CA GLY A 466 -19.37 -26.01 26.51
C GLY A 466 -18.66 -27.32 26.13
N GLU A 467 -17.73 -27.76 26.96
CA GLU A 467 -16.93 -28.96 26.70
C GLU A 467 -17.80 -30.22 26.74
N ALA A 468 -17.73 -31.06 25.70
CA ALA A 468 -18.52 -32.28 25.58
C ALA A 468 -17.92 -33.41 26.41
N ARG A 469 -18.76 -34.39 26.78
CA ARG A 469 -18.33 -35.61 27.49
C ARG A 469 -18.59 -36.85 26.63
N GLY A 470 -17.66 -37.81 26.66
CA GLY A 470 -17.83 -39.02 25.85
C GLY A 470 -16.60 -39.92 25.81
N VAL A 471 -16.45 -40.59 24.71
CA VAL A 471 -15.34 -41.51 24.40
C VAL A 471 -14.68 -41.05 23.11
N LEU A 472 -13.40 -40.82 23.12
CA LEU A 472 -12.59 -40.42 21.96
C LEU A 472 -11.60 -41.56 21.65
N ASP A 473 -11.66 -42.13 20.46
CA ASP A 473 -10.80 -43.22 19.97
C ASP A 473 -10.76 -44.42 20.93
N GLY A 474 -11.92 -44.75 21.49
CA GLY A 474 -12.07 -45.89 22.41
C GLY A 474 -11.67 -45.63 23.87
N ALA A 475 -11.15 -44.41 24.19
CA ALA A 475 -10.78 -44.04 25.55
C ALA A 475 -11.70 -42.95 26.12
N ALA A 476 -11.93 -42.96 27.45
CA ALA A 476 -12.72 -41.91 28.10
C ALA A 476 -12.15 -40.52 27.78
N TYR A 477 -13.02 -39.66 27.29
CA TYR A 477 -12.65 -38.27 26.96
C TYR A 477 -12.82 -37.37 28.18
N VAL A 478 -11.72 -36.80 28.61
CA VAL A 478 -11.67 -35.88 29.76
C VAL A 478 -10.82 -34.66 29.34
N GLY A 479 -11.44 -33.68 28.69
CA GLY A 479 -10.80 -32.45 28.32
C GLY A 479 -9.93 -32.48 27.05
N ALA A 480 -9.23 -31.39 26.81
CA ALA A 480 -8.42 -31.19 25.61
C ALA A 480 -7.29 -32.23 25.50
N ARG A 481 -7.03 -32.69 24.26
CA ARG A 481 -6.01 -33.68 23.92
C ARG A 481 -5.18 -33.30 22.72
N GLU A 482 -3.91 -33.72 22.72
CA GLU A 482 -3.09 -33.75 21.52
C GLU A 482 -3.64 -34.80 20.54
N LEU A 483 -3.99 -34.34 19.33
CA LEU A 483 -4.44 -35.20 18.23
C LEU A 483 -3.47 -35.07 17.05
N GLY A 484 -3.06 -36.25 16.56
CA GLY A 484 -2.26 -36.35 15.34
C GLY A 484 -3.11 -36.24 14.08
N PRO A 485 -2.46 -36.11 12.89
CA PRO A 485 -3.17 -36.15 11.63
C PRO A 485 -3.83 -37.53 11.42
N GLY A 486 -5.06 -37.53 10.89
CA GLY A 486 -5.79 -38.77 10.57
C GLY A 486 -7.24 -38.71 10.99
N ALA A 487 -7.90 -39.86 10.84
CA ALA A 487 -9.29 -40.09 11.23
C ALA A 487 -9.39 -40.37 12.73
N HIS A 488 -10.36 -39.75 13.37
CA HIS A 488 -10.69 -39.91 14.78
C HIS A 488 -12.18 -40.17 14.94
N ARG A 489 -12.59 -40.73 16.08
CA ARG A 489 -13.99 -41.02 16.37
C ARG A 489 -14.35 -40.59 17.79
N PHE A 490 -15.38 -39.77 17.90
CA PHE A 490 -15.96 -39.37 19.18
C PHE A 490 -17.39 -39.90 19.31
N VAL A 491 -17.69 -40.48 20.46
CA VAL A 491 -19.03 -40.92 20.83
C VAL A 491 -19.42 -40.23 22.13
N GLY A 492 -20.42 -39.38 22.08
CA GLY A 492 -20.90 -38.57 23.21
C GLY A 492 -22.41 -38.54 23.32
N VAL A 493 -22.92 -37.83 24.32
CA VAL A 493 -24.36 -37.72 24.59
C VAL A 493 -24.98 -36.59 23.73
N GLU A 494 -24.22 -35.55 23.43
CA GLU A 494 -24.68 -34.40 22.67
C GLU A 494 -24.76 -34.69 21.17
N LYS A 495 -25.89 -34.34 20.54
CA LYS A 495 -26.14 -34.62 19.13
C LYS A 495 -25.33 -33.73 18.18
N LYS A 496 -25.01 -32.50 18.58
CA LYS A 496 -24.24 -31.54 17.77
C LYS A 496 -22.97 -31.15 18.52
N VAL A 497 -21.85 -31.62 18.03
CA VAL A 497 -20.53 -31.37 18.61
C VAL A 497 -19.53 -30.96 17.52
N ALA A 498 -18.52 -30.25 17.92
CA ALA A 498 -17.41 -29.87 17.04
C ALA A 498 -16.08 -30.16 17.73
N VAL A 499 -15.11 -30.65 16.97
CA VAL A 499 -13.71 -30.62 17.38
C VAL A 499 -13.13 -29.23 17.06
N LEU A 500 -12.46 -28.63 18.01
CA LEU A 500 -11.91 -27.30 17.90
C LEU A 500 -10.49 -27.23 18.47
N TRP A 501 -9.60 -26.48 17.88
CA TRP A 501 -8.30 -26.16 18.45
C TRP A 501 -8.46 -25.61 19.88
N ALA A 502 -7.89 -26.30 20.85
CA ALA A 502 -8.16 -26.05 22.27
C ALA A 502 -7.81 -24.64 22.74
N PRO A 503 -6.71 -24.00 22.28
CA PRO A 503 -6.43 -22.62 22.65
C PRO A 503 -7.53 -21.65 22.21
N ALA A 504 -8.20 -21.84 21.08
CA ALA A 504 -9.32 -20.99 20.68
C ALA A 504 -10.47 -21.06 21.70
N PHE A 505 -10.82 -22.24 22.16
CA PHE A 505 -11.86 -22.45 23.17
C PHE A 505 -11.48 -21.81 24.52
N ARG A 506 -10.24 -22.02 24.98
CA ARG A 506 -9.72 -21.41 26.23
C ARG A 506 -9.72 -19.89 26.19
N ARG A 507 -9.60 -19.29 25.00
CA ARG A 507 -9.68 -17.84 24.76
C ARG A 507 -11.12 -17.33 24.59
N GLY A 508 -12.12 -18.20 24.87
CA GLY A 508 -13.53 -17.86 24.87
C GLY A 508 -14.21 -17.88 23.51
N HIS A 509 -13.60 -18.55 22.51
CA HIS A 509 -14.20 -18.69 21.17
C HIS A 509 -14.88 -20.06 21.04
N SER A 510 -16.10 -20.03 20.46
CA SER A 510 -16.89 -21.24 20.22
C SER A 510 -17.65 -21.13 18.90
N PRO A 511 -17.76 -22.20 18.09
CA PRO A 511 -18.55 -22.17 16.86
C PRO A 511 -20.06 -22.13 17.12
N PHE A 512 -20.50 -22.37 18.36
CA PHE A 512 -21.91 -22.29 18.79
C PHE A 512 -22.31 -20.87 19.21
N HIS A 513 -21.36 -20.05 19.64
CA HIS A 513 -21.56 -18.69 20.10
C HIS A 513 -20.61 -17.77 19.32
N LEU A 514 -20.92 -17.56 18.05
CA LEU A 514 -20.28 -16.50 17.29
C LEU A 514 -20.74 -15.21 17.97
N ARG A 515 -19.90 -14.66 18.89
CA ARG A 515 -20.18 -13.39 19.56
C ARG A 515 -20.55 -12.41 18.48
N ASP A 516 -21.71 -11.77 18.66
CA ASP A 516 -22.38 -10.89 17.74
C ASP A 516 -21.41 -9.99 16.98
N LEU A 517 -21.04 -10.44 15.80
CA LEU A 517 -20.41 -9.66 14.77
C LEU A 517 -21.58 -9.12 13.94
N GLU A 518 -22.50 -8.37 14.61
CA GLU A 518 -23.51 -7.63 13.90
C GLU A 518 -22.80 -6.67 12.93
N PHE A 519 -23.19 -6.81 11.69
CA PHE A 519 -22.69 -6.07 10.52
C PHE A 519 -23.27 -4.65 10.48
#